data_72d488a039f461d273e92481469f7659
#
_entry.id   72d488a039f461d273e92481469f7659
#
_cell.length_a   1.000
_cell.length_b   1.000
_cell.length_c   1.000
_cell.angle_alpha   90.00
_cell.angle_beta   90.00
_cell.angle_gamma   90.00
#
_symmetry.space_group_name_H-M   'P 1'
#
loop_
_entity.id
_entity.type
_entity.pdbx_description
1 polymer ?
#
loop_
_entity_poly.entity_id
_entity_poly.type
_entity_poly.pdbx_seq_one_letter_code
_entity_poly.pdbx_strand_id
1 'polypeptide(L)'
;MSVRSAQAGMLSYIAPVLLVTDLARSVAFYRDRLEFDVVFVYEGFYAELSRDGCRIHLNCAPPTPRDQAAFERDEHIDVCIVVADAELLWTGFASKGVSVSVELRDMPYGSEFYVRDPDGSILGFVQPKTD
;
A
#
# COMPACT_ATOMS: atom_id res chain seq x y z
N MET A 1 16.00 -25.69 -23.91
CA MET A 1 15.57 -25.62 -22.53
C MET A 1 16.05 -24.33 -21.92
N SER A 2 15.18 -23.65 -21.18
CA SER A 2 15.53 -22.42 -20.51
C SER A 2 16.38 -22.70 -19.29
N VAL A 3 17.44 -21.88 -19.05
CA VAL A 3 18.22 -21.94 -17.81
C VAL A 3 17.36 -21.67 -16.57
N ARG A 4 16.17 -21.01 -16.76
CA ARG A 4 15.27 -20.74 -15.66
C ARG A 4 14.60 -22.00 -15.10
N SER A 5 14.59 -23.13 -15.86
CA SER A 5 13.91 -24.33 -15.37
C SER A 5 14.52 -24.87 -14.09
N ALA A 6 15.85 -24.68 -13.85
CA ALA A 6 16.50 -25.10 -12.62
C ALA A 6 16.10 -24.21 -11.42
N GLN A 7 15.60 -23.01 -11.65
CA GLN A 7 15.21 -22.07 -10.62
C GLN A 7 13.71 -21.78 -10.62
N ALA A 8 12.94 -22.58 -11.34
CA ALA A 8 11.50 -22.42 -11.40
C ALA A 8 10.89 -22.53 -9.99
N GLY A 9 9.99 -21.64 -9.65
CA GLY A 9 9.31 -21.65 -8.36
C GLY A 9 10.14 -21.10 -7.21
N MET A 10 11.30 -20.51 -7.46
CA MET A 10 12.17 -19.98 -6.40
C MET A 10 11.62 -18.71 -5.77
N LEU A 11 10.91 -17.87 -6.53
CA LEU A 11 10.36 -16.62 -6.02
C LEU A 11 9.00 -16.89 -5.39
N SER A 12 8.82 -16.47 -4.13
CA SER A 12 7.57 -16.69 -3.40
C SER A 12 6.61 -15.50 -3.54
N TYR A 13 7.09 -14.28 -3.33
CA TYR A 13 6.30 -13.06 -3.50
C TYR A 13 7.22 -11.85 -3.51
N ILE A 14 6.64 -10.72 -3.87
CA ILE A 14 7.30 -9.42 -3.81
C ILE A 14 6.53 -8.59 -2.80
N ALA A 15 7.24 -7.86 -1.94
CA ALA A 15 6.61 -6.95 -1.00
C ALA A 15 7.31 -5.60 -1.02
N PRO A 16 6.57 -4.48 -1.12
CA PRO A 16 7.14 -3.18 -0.84
C PRO A 16 7.51 -3.11 0.63
N VAL A 17 8.60 -2.40 0.93
CA VAL A 17 9.01 -2.14 2.31
C VAL A 17 8.82 -0.64 2.55
N LEU A 18 7.89 -0.30 3.42
CA LEU A 18 7.60 1.10 3.75
C LEU A 18 8.30 1.45 5.06
N LEU A 19 8.97 2.60 5.07
CA LEU A 19 9.62 3.09 6.28
C LEU A 19 8.58 3.81 7.14
N VAL A 20 8.57 3.47 8.43
CA VAL A 20 7.62 4.04 9.39
C VAL A 20 8.37 4.51 10.64
N THR A 21 7.89 5.58 11.27
CA THR A 21 8.55 6.15 12.44
C THR A 21 8.02 5.56 13.74
N ASP A 22 6.83 4.96 13.71
CA ASP A 22 6.19 4.33 14.88
C ASP A 22 5.50 3.06 14.38
N LEU A 23 6.15 1.91 14.61
CA LEU A 23 5.66 0.64 14.07
C LEU A 23 4.26 0.28 14.58
N ALA A 24 4.02 0.44 15.88
CA ALA A 24 2.72 0.08 16.47
C ALA A 24 1.59 0.92 15.87
N ARG A 25 1.82 2.22 15.69
CA ARG A 25 0.85 3.11 15.06
C ARG A 25 0.55 2.70 13.63
N SER A 26 1.59 2.40 12.86
CA SER A 26 1.43 2.01 11.47
C SER A 26 0.75 0.65 11.32
N VAL A 27 1.13 -0.33 12.14
CA VAL A 27 0.46 -1.64 12.15
C VAL A 27 -1.04 -1.46 12.44
N ALA A 28 -1.38 -0.63 13.43
CA ALA A 28 -2.78 -0.36 13.77
C ALA A 28 -3.52 0.29 12.60
N PHE A 29 -2.89 1.22 11.88
CA PHE A 29 -3.48 1.87 10.72
C PHE A 29 -3.81 0.85 9.62
N TYR A 30 -2.84 0.05 9.22
CA TYR A 30 -3.05 -0.93 8.15
C TYR A 30 -4.06 -2.01 8.56
N ARG A 31 -4.02 -2.45 9.80
CA ARG A 31 -4.96 -3.46 10.30
C ARG A 31 -6.38 -2.91 10.43
N ASP A 32 -6.55 -1.77 11.09
CA ASP A 32 -7.87 -1.28 11.48
C ASP A 32 -8.53 -0.44 10.39
N ARG A 33 -7.74 0.28 9.58
CA ARG A 33 -8.26 1.18 8.55
C ARG A 33 -8.23 0.59 7.16
N LEU A 34 -7.17 -0.14 6.81
CA LEU A 34 -7.06 -0.75 5.49
C LEU A 34 -7.36 -2.25 5.51
N GLU A 35 -7.67 -2.81 6.68
CA GLU A 35 -8.10 -4.20 6.87
C GLU A 35 -7.07 -5.22 6.39
N PHE A 36 -5.79 -4.96 6.67
CA PHE A 36 -4.75 -5.95 6.49
C PHE A 36 -4.64 -6.83 7.74
N ASP A 37 -4.32 -8.09 7.55
CA ASP A 37 -3.97 -9.00 8.63
C ASP A 37 -2.51 -8.83 9.00
N VAL A 38 -2.20 -8.96 10.29
CA VAL A 38 -0.82 -8.92 10.78
C VAL A 38 -0.25 -10.32 10.69
N VAL A 39 0.75 -10.53 9.83
CA VAL A 39 1.40 -11.84 9.69
C VAL A 39 2.40 -12.04 10.81
N PHE A 40 3.26 -11.04 11.05
CA PHE A 40 4.17 -11.04 12.20
C PHE A 40 4.62 -9.62 12.52
N VAL A 41 5.09 -9.45 13.75
CA VAL A 41 5.83 -8.27 14.19
C VAL A 41 7.11 -8.79 14.83
N TYR A 42 8.25 -8.30 14.36
CA TYR A 42 9.56 -8.70 14.89
C TYR A 42 10.15 -7.58 15.72
N GLU A 43 10.32 -7.86 17.01
CA GLU A 43 10.93 -6.97 18.01
C GLU A 43 10.14 -5.65 18.14
N GLY A 44 10.01 -4.85 17.45
CA GLY A 44 9.32 -3.54 17.49
C GLY A 44 9.77 -2.69 16.33
N PHE A 45 10.47 -3.33 15.37
CA PHE A 45 10.98 -2.55 14.27
C PHE A 45 10.59 -3.07 12.88
N TYR A 46 10.02 -4.29 12.77
CA TYR A 46 9.65 -4.84 11.47
C TYR A 46 8.33 -5.58 11.55
N ALA A 47 7.50 -5.46 10.53
CA ALA A 47 6.24 -6.18 10.46
C ALA A 47 5.91 -6.59 9.02
N GLU A 48 5.19 -7.70 8.89
CA GLU A 48 4.60 -8.11 7.63
C GLU A 48 3.09 -8.10 7.76
N LEU A 49 2.43 -7.51 6.77
CA LEU A 49 0.97 -7.40 6.69
C LEU A 49 0.51 -8.06 5.40
N SER A 50 -0.69 -8.64 5.41
CA SER A 50 -1.23 -9.33 4.25
C SER A 50 -2.73 -9.07 4.11
N ARG A 51 -3.18 -8.86 2.87
CA ARG A 51 -4.59 -8.81 2.54
C ARG A 51 -4.77 -9.39 1.14
N ASP A 52 -5.68 -10.38 1.00
CA ASP A 52 -5.98 -11.02 -0.29
C ASP A 52 -4.73 -11.52 -1.03
N GLY A 53 -3.74 -12.00 -0.28
CA GLY A 53 -2.47 -12.46 -0.84
C GLY A 53 -1.48 -11.37 -1.17
N CYS A 54 -1.86 -10.11 -1.06
CA CYS A 54 -0.95 -8.97 -1.23
C CYS A 54 -0.22 -8.71 0.08
N ARG A 55 1.07 -8.39 0.00
CA ARG A 55 1.89 -8.21 1.20
C ARG A 55 2.56 -6.85 1.21
N ILE A 56 2.67 -6.27 2.41
CA ILE A 56 3.38 -5.04 2.68
C ILE A 56 4.26 -5.29 3.89
N HIS A 57 5.52 -4.86 3.80
CA HIS A 57 6.43 -4.89 4.95
C HIS A 57 6.58 -3.46 5.49
N LEU A 58 6.65 -3.35 6.81
CA LEU A 58 6.92 -2.09 7.49
C LEU A 58 8.24 -2.22 8.23
N ASN A 59 9.13 -1.24 8.04
CA ASN A 59 10.41 -1.18 8.71
C ASN A 59 10.50 0.13 9.50
N CYS A 60 10.64 0.03 10.82
CA CYS A 60 10.77 1.22 11.65
C CYS A 60 12.12 1.88 11.43
N ALA A 61 12.13 3.15 11.11
CA ALA A 61 13.33 3.90 10.80
C ALA A 61 13.12 5.39 11.13
N PRO A 62 14.20 6.15 11.31
CA PRO A 62 14.07 7.60 11.45
C PRO A 62 13.40 8.21 10.22
N PRO A 63 12.74 9.38 10.36
CA PRO A 63 12.09 10.03 9.23
C PRO A 63 13.09 10.29 8.10
N THR A 64 12.67 9.97 6.86
CA THR A 64 13.45 10.29 5.67
C THR A 64 12.85 11.55 5.06
N PRO A 65 13.62 12.66 4.99
CA PRO A 65 13.07 13.89 4.40
C PRO A 65 12.67 13.69 2.95
N ARG A 66 11.47 14.19 2.62
CA ARG A 66 10.96 14.21 1.26
C ARG A 66 10.11 15.46 1.10
N ASP A 67 10.14 16.08 -0.07
CA ASP A 67 9.19 17.14 -0.39
C ASP A 67 7.84 16.50 -0.63
N GLN A 68 7.07 16.30 0.44
CA GLN A 68 5.78 15.63 0.41
C GLN A 68 4.78 16.39 -0.46
N ALA A 69 4.80 17.73 -0.37
CA ALA A 69 3.87 18.53 -1.16
C ALA A 69 4.11 18.36 -2.67
N ALA A 70 5.37 18.34 -3.09
CA ALA A 70 5.73 18.11 -4.49
C ALA A 70 5.36 16.70 -4.93
N PHE A 71 5.63 15.71 -4.10
CA PHE A 71 5.32 14.31 -4.38
C PHE A 71 3.82 14.13 -4.63
N GLU A 72 2.98 14.73 -3.77
CA GLU A 72 1.53 14.64 -3.91
C GLU A 72 0.99 15.51 -5.05
N ARG A 73 1.56 16.71 -5.24
CA ARG A 73 1.16 17.58 -6.35
C ARG A 73 1.38 16.90 -7.70
N ASP A 74 2.49 16.19 -7.84
CA ASP A 74 2.83 15.48 -9.05
C ASP A 74 2.15 14.10 -9.13
N GLU A 75 1.30 13.79 -8.16
CA GLU A 75 0.49 12.57 -8.09
C GLU A 75 1.33 11.29 -8.11
N HIS A 76 2.48 11.32 -7.43
CA HIS A 76 3.30 10.13 -7.26
C HIS A 76 2.73 9.20 -6.20
N ILE A 77 3.02 7.92 -6.33
CA ILE A 77 2.62 6.90 -5.36
C ILE A 77 3.82 6.06 -4.96
N ASP A 78 3.81 5.57 -3.72
CA ASP A 78 4.83 4.66 -3.21
C ASP A 78 4.47 3.20 -3.51
N VAL A 79 3.17 2.89 -3.53
CA VAL A 79 2.67 1.54 -3.78
C VAL A 79 1.46 1.65 -4.70
N CYS A 80 1.43 0.81 -5.74
CA CYS A 80 0.25 0.68 -6.60
C CYS A 80 -0.41 -0.66 -6.30
N ILE A 81 -1.67 -0.61 -5.87
CA ILE A 81 -2.46 -1.79 -5.56
C ILE A 81 -3.60 -1.87 -6.58
N VAL A 82 -3.58 -2.90 -7.40
CA VAL A 82 -4.64 -3.14 -8.39
C VAL A 82 -5.78 -3.86 -7.69
N VAL A 83 -7.00 -3.34 -7.84
CA VAL A 83 -8.16 -3.80 -7.09
C VAL A 83 -9.33 -4.14 -8.01
N ALA A 84 -10.24 -4.95 -7.49
CA ALA A 84 -11.43 -5.38 -8.24
C ALA A 84 -12.54 -4.32 -8.24
N ASP A 85 -12.66 -3.54 -7.17
CA ASP A 85 -13.73 -2.54 -7.01
C ASP A 85 -13.23 -1.35 -6.20
N ALA A 86 -12.77 -0.31 -6.91
CA ALA A 86 -12.20 0.87 -6.28
C ALA A 86 -13.26 1.66 -5.50
N GLU A 87 -14.49 1.75 -6.01
CA GLU A 87 -15.55 2.50 -5.33
C GLU A 87 -15.92 1.88 -4.00
N LEU A 88 -16.00 0.56 -3.94
CA LEU A 88 -16.32 -0.15 -2.70
C LEU A 88 -15.25 0.09 -1.64
N LEU A 89 -13.97 0.01 -2.03
CA LEU A 89 -12.85 0.30 -1.14
C LEU A 89 -12.83 1.76 -0.71
N TRP A 90 -13.05 2.68 -1.65
CA TRP A 90 -13.14 4.10 -1.38
C TRP A 90 -14.16 4.41 -0.29
N THR A 91 -15.39 3.87 -0.45
CA THR A 91 -16.47 4.07 0.51
C THR A 91 -16.09 3.53 1.89
N GLY A 92 -15.50 2.34 1.93
CA GLY A 92 -15.08 1.73 3.20
C GLY A 92 -13.98 2.53 3.89
N PHE A 93 -12.97 2.97 3.17
CA PHE A 93 -11.87 3.75 3.74
C PHE A 93 -12.34 5.14 4.19
N ALA A 94 -13.22 5.78 3.40
CA ALA A 94 -13.79 7.08 3.76
C ALA A 94 -14.56 7.00 5.09
N SER A 95 -15.31 5.93 5.30
CA SER A 95 -16.06 5.72 6.55
C SER A 95 -15.15 5.56 7.76
N LYS A 96 -13.88 5.20 7.54
CA LYS A 96 -12.87 5.04 8.60
C LYS A 96 -11.96 6.26 8.73
N GLY A 97 -12.24 7.33 8.01
CA GLY A 97 -11.49 8.57 8.10
C GLY A 97 -10.07 8.50 7.56
N VAL A 98 -9.81 7.63 6.57
CA VAL A 98 -8.48 7.53 5.95
C VAL A 98 -8.15 8.82 5.20
N SER A 99 -6.93 9.33 5.40
CA SER A 99 -6.46 10.54 4.73
C SER A 99 -6.23 10.28 3.24
N VAL A 100 -6.69 11.19 2.38
CA VAL A 100 -6.72 11.01 0.93
C VAL A 100 -5.87 12.08 0.25
N SER A 101 -5.02 11.66 -0.70
CA SER A 101 -4.28 12.62 -1.53
C SER A 101 -4.91 12.79 -2.91
N VAL A 102 -5.61 11.77 -3.42
CA VAL A 102 -6.38 11.86 -4.66
C VAL A 102 -7.72 11.17 -4.44
N GLU A 103 -8.81 11.93 -4.58
CA GLU A 103 -10.16 11.38 -4.43
C GLU A 103 -10.50 10.43 -5.57
N LEU A 104 -11.46 9.55 -5.32
CA LEU A 104 -11.94 8.61 -6.34
C LEU A 104 -12.26 9.34 -7.63
N ARG A 105 -11.69 8.88 -8.74
CA ARG A 105 -11.86 9.49 -10.04
C ARG A 105 -11.80 8.46 -11.16
N ASP A 106 -12.41 8.78 -12.30
CA ASP A 106 -12.31 7.99 -13.52
C ASP A 106 -11.20 8.53 -14.39
N MET A 107 -10.33 7.65 -14.83
CA MET A 107 -9.22 7.94 -15.72
C MET A 107 -9.35 7.08 -16.98
N PRO A 108 -8.64 7.42 -18.07
CA PRO A 108 -8.71 6.59 -19.28
C PRO A 108 -8.40 5.13 -19.07
N TYR A 109 -7.58 4.80 -18.07
CA TYR A 109 -7.15 3.43 -17.77
C TYR A 109 -8.00 2.73 -16.71
N GLY A 110 -8.89 3.44 -16.01
CA GLY A 110 -9.73 2.87 -14.96
C GLY A 110 -10.06 3.86 -13.86
N SER A 111 -10.59 3.36 -12.76
CA SER A 111 -10.94 4.16 -11.58
C SER A 111 -9.84 4.06 -10.54
N GLU A 112 -9.54 5.15 -9.85
CA GLU A 112 -8.46 5.17 -8.85
C GLU A 112 -8.72 6.17 -7.75
N PHE A 113 -8.04 5.95 -6.61
CA PHE A 113 -7.90 6.92 -5.53
C PHE A 113 -6.59 6.64 -4.79
N TYR A 114 -6.03 7.67 -4.12
CA TYR A 114 -4.78 7.52 -3.38
C TYR A 114 -4.99 7.92 -1.93
N VAL A 115 -4.41 7.15 -1.00
CA VAL A 115 -4.50 7.42 0.44
C VAL A 115 -3.10 7.65 1.01
N ARG A 116 -3.05 8.35 2.17
CA ARG A 116 -1.83 8.56 2.94
C ARG A 116 -1.81 7.63 4.13
N ASP A 117 -0.67 7.01 4.38
CA ASP A 117 -0.48 6.32 5.65
C ASP A 117 0.02 7.31 6.72
N PRO A 118 0.22 6.89 7.98
CA PRO A 118 0.63 7.81 9.05
C PRO A 118 1.93 8.56 8.81
N ASP A 119 2.84 8.03 8.00
CA ASP A 119 4.12 8.65 7.71
C ASP A 119 4.14 9.37 6.36
N GLY A 120 3.00 9.42 5.66
CA GLY A 120 2.90 10.10 4.39
C GLY A 120 3.22 9.23 3.17
N SER A 121 3.42 7.94 3.34
CA SER A 121 3.50 7.03 2.20
C SER A 121 2.17 7.04 1.46
N ILE A 122 2.22 7.09 0.14
CA ILE A 122 1.03 7.18 -0.71
C ILE A 122 0.76 5.81 -1.32
N LEU A 123 -0.44 5.27 -1.05
CA LEU A 123 -0.91 4.03 -1.63
C LEU A 123 -1.99 4.34 -2.66
N GLY A 124 -1.74 3.97 -3.92
CA GLY A 124 -2.71 4.11 -4.98
C GLY A 124 -3.50 2.83 -5.16
N PHE A 125 -4.81 2.95 -5.23
CA PHE A 125 -5.74 1.84 -5.45
C PHE A 125 -6.35 2.04 -6.83
N VAL A 126 -6.09 1.11 -7.75
CA VAL A 126 -6.46 1.27 -9.16
C VAL A 126 -7.28 0.07 -9.62
N GLN A 127 -8.47 0.36 -10.12
CA GLN A 127 -9.31 -0.64 -10.78
C GLN A 127 -9.18 -0.43 -12.28
N PRO A 128 -8.49 -1.33 -13.00
CA PRO A 128 -8.33 -1.17 -14.44
C PRO A 128 -9.66 -1.27 -15.16
N LYS A 129 -9.77 -0.60 -16.31
CA LYS A 129 -10.92 -0.79 -17.17
C LYS A 129 -10.98 -2.23 -17.65
N THR A 130 -12.20 -2.75 -17.69
CA THR A 130 -12.45 -4.05 -18.32
C THR A 130 -12.88 -3.82 -19.76
N ASP A 131 -12.41 -4.70 -20.63
CA ASP A 131 -12.79 -4.68 -22.05
C ASP A 131 -14.17 -5.24 -22.29
#